data_875b6d31255884c52744be67921e9b7b
#
_entry.id   875b6d31255884c52744be67921e9b7b
#
_cell.length_a   1.000
_cell.length_b   1.000
_cell.length_c   1.000
_cell.angle_alpha   90.00
_cell.angle_beta   90.00
_cell.angle_gamma   90.00
#
_symmetry.space_group_name_H-M   'P 1'
#
loop_
_entity.id
_entity.type
_entity.pdbx_description
1 polymer ?
#
loop_
_entity_poly.entity_id
_entity_poly.type
_entity_poly.pdbx_seq_one_letter_code
_entity_poly.pdbx_strand_id
1 'polypeptide(L)'
;MKHILSGFIFMVLVSACAAVSQRGDAPVPSEVPPTPGMISELVTLAANTAEVDEVIVVTQSPPEDGDFFARNNITLPSPVCNGLTPPQMEGPYYTPNTPNRNSLLEEGVPGTRLLLVGYVLDQSCQPLPNAWLDFWQADASGEYDNTGYRLRGHQFTDSQGRYFLETILPGLYASRPIEHIHVKVRPEGGAEVTSQLYFPNQPVEGLTVTLEERGDYFVGYFNFVVQK
;
A
#
# COMPACT_ATOMS: atom_id res chain seq x y z
N MET A 1 39.54 39.15 36.92
CA MET A 1 40.07 38.38 38.08
C MET A 1 39.51 36.98 38.00
N LYS A 2 40.45 36.02 37.75
CA LYS A 2 40.50 34.61 38.22
C LYS A 2 39.27 33.74 38.01
N HIS A 3 39.25 32.88 36.97
CA HIS A 3 39.63 31.44 36.92
C HIS A 3 38.95 30.57 37.97
N ILE A 4 38.21 29.52 37.50
CA ILE A 4 38.45 28.13 37.90
C ILE A 4 37.85 27.23 36.83
N LEU A 5 38.73 26.45 36.21
CA LEU A 5 38.47 25.27 35.34
C LEU A 5 38.24 24.09 36.28
N SER A 6 37.23 23.29 36.08
CA SER A 6 37.11 21.97 36.69
C SER A 6 36.74 20.92 35.64
N GLY A 7 37.76 20.16 35.26
CA GLY A 7 37.59 19.01 34.38
C GLY A 7 37.12 17.79 35.19
N PHE A 8 36.16 17.06 34.61
CA PHE A 8 35.81 15.71 35.06
C PHE A 8 36.22 14.71 33.96
N ILE A 9 37.21 13.92 34.31
CA ILE A 9 37.65 12.75 33.55
C ILE A 9 36.67 11.63 33.91
N PHE A 10 35.99 11.07 32.91
CA PHE A 10 35.24 9.82 33.05
C PHE A 10 36.04 8.67 32.47
N MET A 11 36.42 7.77 33.34
CA MET A 11 37.18 6.55 33.10
C MET A 11 36.23 5.47 32.55
N VAL A 12 36.46 5.00 31.31
CA VAL A 12 35.71 3.89 30.72
C VAL A 12 36.38 2.57 31.11
N LEU A 13 35.69 1.76 31.87
CA LEU A 13 36.06 0.38 32.19
C LEU A 13 35.49 -0.54 31.05
N VAL A 14 36.37 -1.12 30.30
CA VAL A 14 36.07 -2.19 29.34
C VAL A 14 36.15 -3.52 30.08
N SER A 15 35.02 -4.20 30.19
CA SER A 15 34.96 -5.57 30.70
C SER A 15 34.76 -6.53 29.53
N ALA A 16 35.76 -7.33 29.24
CA ALA A 16 35.74 -8.41 28.28
C ALA A 16 35.22 -9.68 28.97
N CYS A 17 34.13 -10.25 28.48
CA CYS A 17 33.72 -11.61 28.81
C CYS A 17 33.84 -12.48 27.56
N ALA A 18 34.75 -13.48 27.63
CA ALA A 18 34.91 -14.53 26.66
C ALA A 18 33.81 -15.58 26.82
N ALA A 19 33.13 -15.94 25.74
CA ALA A 19 32.18 -17.06 25.69
C ALA A 19 32.81 -18.26 24.99
N VAL A 20 32.80 -19.37 25.73
CA VAL A 20 33.30 -20.69 25.30
C VAL A 20 32.29 -21.34 24.36
N SER A 21 32.81 -21.82 23.19
CA SER A 21 32.09 -22.63 22.21
C SER A 21 31.99 -24.08 22.70
N GLN A 22 30.81 -24.64 22.75
CA GLN A 22 30.60 -26.10 22.77
C GLN A 22 29.85 -26.54 21.52
N ARG A 23 30.53 -27.36 20.71
CA ARG A 23 29.93 -28.11 19.62
C ARG A 23 29.20 -29.31 20.20
N GLY A 24 27.94 -29.49 19.79
CA GLY A 24 27.17 -30.71 19.98
C GLY A 24 26.84 -31.33 18.62
N ASP A 25 27.41 -32.50 18.37
CA ASP A 25 27.12 -33.31 17.18
C ASP A 25 25.74 -33.93 17.31
N ALA A 26 24.93 -33.82 16.24
CA ALA A 26 23.67 -34.52 16.08
C ALA A 26 23.83 -35.65 15.05
N PRO A 27 23.24 -36.85 15.29
CA PRO A 27 23.47 -38.02 14.44
C PRO A 27 22.58 -37.97 13.18
N VAL A 28 23.19 -38.51 12.09
CA VAL A 28 22.60 -38.72 10.78
C VAL A 28 21.67 -39.95 10.81
N PRO A 29 20.46 -39.90 10.25
CA PRO A 29 19.64 -41.09 10.04
C PRO A 29 20.07 -41.80 8.75
N SER A 30 20.19 -43.12 8.89
CA SER A 30 20.54 -44.16 7.94
C SER A 30 19.50 -44.31 6.83
N GLU A 31 19.96 -44.46 5.59
CA GLU A 31 19.19 -44.90 4.43
C GLU A 31 18.77 -46.38 4.53
N VAL A 32 17.53 -46.66 4.11
CA VAL A 32 17.02 -48.00 3.87
C VAL A 32 16.73 -48.18 2.38
N PRO A 33 17.22 -49.24 1.73
CA PRO A 33 17.05 -49.47 0.29
C PRO A 33 15.69 -50.07 -0.07
N PRO A 34 15.21 -49.92 -1.34
CA PRO A 34 13.94 -50.45 -1.77
C PRO A 34 14.03 -51.93 -2.21
N THR A 35 13.01 -52.72 -1.86
CA THR A 35 12.82 -54.05 -2.36
C THR A 35 11.73 -54.06 -3.46
N PRO A 36 11.91 -54.82 -4.55
CA PRO A 36 10.93 -54.87 -5.64
C PRO A 36 9.95 -56.05 -5.44
N GLY A 37 8.68 -55.80 -5.79
CA GLY A 37 7.66 -56.83 -5.83
C GLY A 37 6.60 -56.48 -6.88
N MET A 38 6.73 -57.15 -8.04
CA MET A 38 5.68 -57.24 -9.06
C MET A 38 4.56 -58.15 -8.52
N ILE A 39 3.32 -57.77 -8.72
CA ILE A 39 2.24 -58.67 -9.18
C ILE A 39 1.17 -57.84 -9.92
N SER A 40 0.91 -58.26 -11.11
CA SER A 40 -0.19 -57.90 -11.99
C SER A 40 -1.48 -58.55 -11.46
N GLU A 41 -2.49 -57.74 -11.26
CA GLU A 41 -3.87 -58.27 -11.19
C GLU A 41 -4.83 -57.36 -11.90
N LEU A 42 -5.34 -57.85 -12.98
CA LEU A 42 -6.35 -57.23 -13.85
C LEU A 42 -7.69 -57.40 -13.11
N VAL A 43 -8.25 -56.32 -12.60
CA VAL A 43 -9.65 -56.29 -12.17
C VAL A 43 -10.41 -55.29 -13.00
N THR A 44 -11.22 -55.87 -13.88
CA THR A 44 -12.28 -55.15 -14.60
C THR A 44 -13.35 -54.78 -13.62
N LEU A 45 -13.58 -53.50 -13.38
CA LEU A 45 -14.77 -53.01 -12.70
C LEU A 45 -15.36 -51.77 -13.35
N ALA A 46 -16.57 -52.00 -13.75
CA ALA A 46 -17.69 -51.12 -14.06
C ALA A 46 -17.44 -49.59 -14.02
N ALA A 47 -17.83 -48.97 -15.11
CA ALA A 47 -18.05 -47.54 -15.24
C ALA A 47 -19.00 -47.03 -14.13
N ASN A 48 -18.48 -46.27 -13.22
CA ASN A 48 -19.28 -45.39 -12.39
C ASN A 48 -18.98 -43.96 -12.82
N THR A 49 -19.92 -43.35 -13.52
CA THR A 49 -19.91 -41.91 -13.87
C THR A 49 -20.05 -41.13 -12.60
N ALA A 50 -18.91 -40.81 -11.97
CA ALA A 50 -18.87 -39.76 -10.99
C ALA A 50 -18.88 -38.43 -11.77
N GLU A 51 -19.96 -37.65 -11.62
CA GLU A 51 -20.01 -36.25 -11.94
C GLU A 51 -18.80 -35.58 -11.26
N VAL A 52 -17.84 -35.13 -12.05
CA VAL A 52 -16.82 -34.21 -11.58
C VAL A 52 -17.55 -32.87 -11.36
N ASP A 53 -17.80 -32.59 -10.09
CA ASP A 53 -18.20 -31.24 -9.65
C ASP A 53 -17.13 -30.29 -10.19
N GLU A 54 -17.50 -29.57 -11.25
CA GLU A 54 -16.68 -28.52 -11.83
C GLU A 54 -16.58 -27.43 -10.75
N VAL A 55 -15.46 -27.41 -10.03
CA VAL A 55 -15.15 -26.32 -9.10
C VAL A 55 -15.08 -25.06 -9.95
N ILE A 56 -16.20 -24.35 -10.04
CA ILE A 56 -16.24 -23.00 -10.60
C ILE A 56 -15.37 -22.15 -9.71
N VAL A 57 -14.10 -22.00 -10.06
CA VAL A 57 -13.25 -20.95 -9.53
C VAL A 57 -13.88 -19.64 -10.01
N VAL A 58 -14.73 -19.06 -9.18
CA VAL A 58 -15.19 -17.69 -9.37
C VAL A 58 -13.95 -16.81 -9.16
N THR A 59 -13.20 -16.62 -10.24
CA THR A 59 -12.28 -15.50 -10.33
C THR A 59 -13.16 -14.27 -10.25
N GLN A 60 -13.23 -13.64 -9.07
CA GLN A 60 -13.78 -12.31 -8.96
C GLN A 60 -12.92 -11.44 -9.87
N SER A 61 -13.46 -11.12 -11.04
CA SER A 61 -12.90 -10.05 -11.86
C SER A 61 -12.84 -8.81 -10.96
N PRO A 62 -11.73 -8.04 -10.97
CA PRO A 62 -11.71 -6.74 -10.32
C PRO A 62 -12.98 -5.99 -10.72
N PRO A 63 -13.63 -5.23 -9.83
CA PRO A 63 -14.80 -4.44 -10.19
C PRO A 63 -14.48 -3.65 -11.46
N GLU A 64 -15.40 -3.65 -12.42
CA GLU A 64 -15.22 -2.92 -13.67
C GLU A 64 -15.15 -1.42 -13.37
N ASP A 65 -13.94 -0.90 -13.17
CA ASP A 65 -13.67 0.49 -12.78
C ASP A 65 -14.21 1.51 -13.79
N GLY A 66 -14.45 1.08 -15.02
CA GLY A 66 -15.11 1.89 -16.06
C GLY A 66 -16.47 2.47 -15.65
N ASP A 67 -17.15 1.81 -14.72
CA ASP A 67 -18.44 2.28 -14.22
C ASP A 67 -18.31 3.38 -13.15
N PHE A 68 -17.24 3.41 -12.34
CA PHE A 68 -17.01 4.44 -11.32
C PHE A 68 -16.89 5.84 -11.95
N PHE A 69 -16.03 6.00 -12.95
CA PHE A 69 -15.81 7.29 -13.60
C PHE A 69 -17.09 7.79 -14.32
N ALA A 70 -17.79 6.88 -15.01
CA ALA A 70 -19.04 7.20 -15.69
C ALA A 70 -20.15 7.60 -14.69
N ARG A 71 -20.33 6.84 -13.60
CA ARG A 71 -21.34 7.13 -12.57
C ARG A 71 -21.12 8.46 -11.87
N ASN A 72 -19.88 8.87 -11.69
CA ASN A 72 -19.52 10.13 -11.06
C ASN A 72 -19.32 11.28 -12.07
N ASN A 73 -19.59 11.03 -13.36
CA ASN A 73 -19.37 12.00 -14.45
C ASN A 73 -17.95 12.58 -14.40
N ILE A 74 -16.94 11.71 -14.20
CA ILE A 74 -15.52 12.06 -14.14
C ILE A 74 -14.88 11.68 -15.46
N THR A 75 -14.26 12.68 -16.11
CA THR A 75 -13.39 12.45 -17.26
C THR A 75 -11.96 12.78 -16.84
N LEU A 76 -11.10 11.77 -16.84
CA LEU A 76 -9.68 12.02 -16.59
C LEU A 76 -9.07 12.74 -17.80
N PRO A 77 -8.32 13.83 -17.58
CA PRO A 77 -7.54 14.44 -18.64
C PRO A 77 -6.48 13.46 -19.16
N SER A 78 -5.99 13.68 -20.37
CA SER A 78 -4.85 12.90 -20.87
C SER A 78 -3.69 12.96 -19.88
N PRO A 79 -3.00 11.83 -19.59
CA PRO A 79 -1.94 11.80 -18.61
C PRO A 79 -0.80 12.75 -18.99
N VAL A 80 -0.33 13.52 -18.00
CA VAL A 80 0.82 14.42 -18.13
C VAL A 80 1.83 14.06 -17.05
N CYS A 81 3.10 13.93 -17.42
CA CYS A 81 4.21 13.66 -16.50
C CYS A 81 5.04 14.94 -16.27
N ASN A 82 5.19 15.27 -15.01
CA ASN A 82 6.02 16.40 -14.56
C ASN A 82 7.24 15.92 -13.74
N GLY A 83 7.84 14.79 -14.14
CA GLY A 83 8.91 14.14 -13.39
C GLY A 83 8.39 13.08 -12.43
N LEU A 84 9.31 12.37 -11.76
CA LEU A 84 8.97 11.37 -10.75
C LEU A 84 8.23 12.00 -9.58
N THR A 85 7.24 11.28 -9.06
CA THR A 85 6.57 11.64 -7.79
C THR A 85 7.61 11.75 -6.67
N PRO A 86 7.77 12.93 -6.04
CA PRO A 86 8.73 13.11 -4.97
C PRO A 86 8.46 12.17 -3.79
N PRO A 87 9.47 11.45 -3.25
CA PRO A 87 9.30 10.66 -2.05
C PRO A 87 9.08 11.55 -0.83
N GLN A 88 8.27 11.08 0.10
CA GLN A 88 7.99 11.73 1.38
C GLN A 88 8.12 10.71 2.53
N MET A 89 8.15 11.22 3.77
CA MET A 89 8.21 10.37 4.95
C MET A 89 6.93 9.56 5.12
N GLU A 90 7.07 8.30 5.48
CA GLU A 90 5.97 7.42 5.86
C GLU A 90 5.22 7.95 7.09
N GLY A 91 5.96 8.55 8.02
CA GLY A 91 5.41 8.98 9.31
C GLY A 91 5.17 7.81 10.27
N PRO A 92 4.68 8.09 11.49
CA PRO A 92 4.53 7.09 12.54
C PRO A 92 3.21 6.30 12.49
N TYR A 93 2.32 6.61 11.55
CA TYR A 93 0.94 6.10 11.55
C TYR A 93 0.66 5.08 10.44
N TYR A 94 1.67 4.60 9.73
CA TYR A 94 1.47 3.53 8.75
C TYR A 94 1.13 2.21 9.45
N THR A 95 0.12 1.51 8.92
CA THR A 95 -0.27 0.17 9.37
C THR A 95 -0.29 -0.75 8.14
N PRO A 96 0.54 -1.79 8.09
CA PRO A 96 0.58 -2.71 6.96
C PRO A 96 -0.66 -3.60 6.89
N ASN A 97 -0.82 -4.31 5.76
CA ASN A 97 -1.91 -5.25 5.51
C ASN A 97 -3.30 -4.60 5.53
N THR A 98 -3.39 -3.40 4.98
CA THR A 98 -4.66 -2.70 4.80
C THR A 98 -5.64 -3.55 3.98
N PRO A 99 -6.96 -3.39 4.16
CA PRO A 99 -7.94 -4.09 3.33
C PRO A 99 -7.86 -3.63 1.87
N ASN A 100 -8.13 -4.55 0.94
CA ASN A 100 -8.27 -4.21 -0.48
C ASN A 100 -9.61 -3.51 -0.69
N ARG A 101 -9.57 -2.19 -0.83
CA ARG A 101 -10.74 -1.34 -1.06
C ARG A 101 -10.33 0.01 -1.62
N ASN A 102 -11.19 0.56 -2.46
CA ASN A 102 -11.04 1.89 -3.05
C ASN A 102 -12.04 2.92 -2.47
N SER A 103 -12.93 2.51 -1.59
CA SER A 103 -13.73 3.40 -0.76
C SER A 103 -13.32 3.27 0.71
N LEU A 104 -12.90 4.39 1.29
CA LEU A 104 -12.55 4.51 2.71
C LEU A 104 -13.70 5.13 3.52
N LEU A 105 -14.84 5.39 2.87
CA LEU A 105 -16.03 5.92 3.52
C LEU A 105 -16.63 4.85 4.41
N GLU A 106 -16.87 5.20 5.66
CA GLU A 106 -17.49 4.33 6.67
C GLU A 106 -18.63 5.08 7.35
N GLU A 107 -19.66 4.33 7.77
CA GLU A 107 -20.79 4.91 8.51
C GLU A 107 -20.30 5.58 9.80
N GLY A 108 -20.77 6.80 10.06
CA GLY A 108 -20.42 7.57 11.25
C GLY A 108 -19.06 8.29 11.19
N VAL A 109 -18.33 8.22 10.09
CA VAL A 109 -17.11 9.04 9.88
C VAL A 109 -17.49 10.35 9.21
N PRO A 110 -17.47 11.49 9.94
CA PRO A 110 -17.84 12.79 9.36
C PRO A 110 -16.70 13.34 8.51
N GLY A 111 -17.02 14.19 7.55
CA GLY A 111 -16.06 14.92 6.74
C GLY A 111 -16.59 15.28 5.37
N THR A 112 -15.91 16.21 4.70
CA THR A 112 -16.23 16.56 3.32
C THR A 112 -15.73 15.47 2.38
N ARG A 113 -16.60 14.88 1.58
CA ARG A 113 -16.26 13.79 0.66
C ARG A 113 -15.26 14.26 -0.40
N LEU A 114 -14.29 13.41 -0.67
CA LEU A 114 -13.29 13.58 -1.71
C LEU A 114 -13.26 12.33 -2.60
N LEU A 115 -13.38 12.53 -3.91
CA LEU A 115 -13.09 11.53 -4.92
C LEU A 115 -11.72 11.83 -5.51
N LEU A 116 -10.69 11.12 -5.08
CA LEU A 116 -9.34 11.27 -5.61
C LEU A 116 -9.15 10.31 -6.79
N VAL A 117 -8.74 10.85 -7.94
CA VAL A 117 -8.65 10.09 -9.20
C VAL A 117 -7.38 10.44 -9.96
N GLY A 118 -6.91 9.52 -10.80
CA GLY A 118 -5.75 9.76 -11.65
C GLY A 118 -5.17 8.50 -12.25
N TYR A 119 -3.92 8.61 -12.66
CA TYR A 119 -3.14 7.52 -13.24
C TYR A 119 -1.92 7.21 -12.38
N VAL A 120 -1.45 5.96 -12.47
CA VAL A 120 -0.06 5.62 -12.18
C VAL A 120 0.66 5.46 -13.52
N LEU A 121 1.73 6.20 -13.70
CA LEU A 121 2.49 6.33 -14.95
C LEU A 121 3.94 5.92 -14.74
N ASP A 122 4.58 5.44 -15.78
CA ASP A 122 6.04 5.36 -15.83
C ASP A 122 6.68 6.71 -16.23
N GLN A 123 8.00 6.74 -16.28
CA GLN A 123 8.79 7.95 -16.65
C GLN A 123 8.58 8.38 -18.11
N SER A 124 8.02 7.49 -18.95
CA SER A 124 7.67 7.77 -20.35
C SER A 124 6.20 8.20 -20.51
N CYS A 125 5.51 8.50 -19.42
CA CYS A 125 4.07 8.80 -19.36
C CYS A 125 3.16 7.67 -19.83
N GLN A 126 3.61 6.43 -19.79
CA GLN A 126 2.75 5.31 -20.11
C GLN A 126 2.00 4.85 -18.85
N PRO A 127 0.68 4.67 -18.94
CA PRO A 127 -0.12 4.16 -17.83
C PRO A 127 0.34 2.74 -17.40
N LEU A 128 0.40 2.52 -16.11
CA LEU A 128 0.83 1.27 -15.51
C LEU A 128 -0.38 0.52 -14.94
N PRO A 129 -0.88 -0.52 -15.62
CA PRO A 129 -1.90 -1.39 -15.06
C PRO A 129 -1.34 -2.21 -13.90
N ASN A 130 -2.24 -2.64 -13.00
CA ASN A 130 -1.93 -3.47 -11.85
C ASN A 130 -0.84 -2.89 -10.92
N ALA A 131 -0.67 -1.57 -10.90
CA ALA A 131 0.15 -0.89 -9.92
C ALA A 131 -0.58 -0.86 -8.58
N TRP A 132 0.10 -1.26 -7.51
CA TRP A 132 -0.44 -1.26 -6.16
C TRP A 132 -0.33 0.13 -5.53
N LEU A 133 -1.43 0.61 -4.90
CA LEU A 133 -1.49 1.84 -4.12
C LEU A 133 -2.05 1.52 -2.74
N ASP A 134 -1.43 2.03 -1.69
CA ASP A 134 -1.90 1.89 -0.31
C ASP A 134 -2.01 3.26 0.34
N PHE A 135 -3.22 3.65 0.71
CA PHE A 135 -3.55 4.97 1.23
C PHE A 135 -3.84 4.93 2.73
N TRP A 136 -3.39 5.98 3.45
CA TRP A 136 -3.79 6.22 4.83
C TRP A 136 -3.80 7.71 5.15
N GLN A 137 -4.72 8.11 6.02
CA GLN A 137 -4.90 9.51 6.39
C GLN A 137 -5.55 9.67 7.77
N ALA A 138 -5.47 10.88 8.30
CA ALA A 138 -6.28 11.30 9.43
C ALA A 138 -7.74 11.52 9.03
N ASP A 139 -8.65 11.44 9.97
CA ASP A 139 -10.03 11.88 9.79
C ASP A 139 -10.17 13.42 9.76
N ALA A 140 -11.39 13.93 9.60
CA ALA A 140 -11.64 15.37 9.53
C ALA A 140 -11.28 16.14 10.82
N SER A 141 -11.11 15.46 11.96
CA SER A 141 -10.63 16.05 13.21
C SER A 141 -9.13 15.97 13.41
N GLY A 142 -8.41 15.36 12.47
CA GLY A 142 -6.97 15.17 12.54
C GLY A 142 -6.53 13.92 13.31
N GLU A 143 -7.42 12.96 13.54
CA GLU A 143 -7.13 11.75 14.30
C GLU A 143 -6.88 10.55 13.37
N TYR A 144 -5.76 9.83 13.62
CA TYR A 144 -5.47 8.57 12.94
C TYR A 144 -6.05 7.38 13.71
N ASP A 145 -6.64 6.43 12.99
CA ASP A 145 -6.96 5.12 13.58
C ASP A 145 -5.67 4.30 13.76
N ASN A 146 -5.25 4.14 15.00
CA ASN A 146 -4.04 3.38 15.35
C ASN A 146 -4.34 1.96 15.83
N THR A 147 -5.60 1.52 15.76
CA THR A 147 -6.04 0.20 16.25
C THR A 147 -6.71 -0.64 15.17
N GLY A 148 -7.18 -0.02 14.10
CA GLY A 148 -7.86 -0.65 12.98
C GLY A 148 -7.41 -0.10 11.63
N TYR A 149 -8.35 -0.11 10.68
CA TYR A 149 -8.11 0.32 9.30
C TYR A 149 -9.04 1.44 8.83
N ARG A 150 -9.60 2.24 9.73
CA ARG A 150 -10.41 3.39 9.35
C ARG A 150 -9.55 4.36 8.52
N LEU A 151 -10.09 4.82 7.37
CA LEU A 151 -9.40 5.68 6.42
C LEU A 151 -8.04 5.12 5.94
N ARG A 152 -8.00 3.77 5.78
CA ARG A 152 -6.86 3.02 5.26
C ARG A 152 -7.34 1.99 4.26
N GLY A 153 -6.61 1.80 3.17
CA GLY A 153 -6.95 0.78 2.20
C GLY A 153 -5.99 0.76 1.04
N HIS A 154 -5.77 -0.43 0.48
CA HIS A 154 -5.01 -0.57 -0.74
C HIS A 154 -5.90 -0.96 -1.92
N GLN A 155 -5.40 -0.72 -3.10
CA GLN A 155 -6.03 -1.05 -4.36
C GLN A 155 -4.99 -1.27 -5.45
N PHE A 156 -5.45 -1.64 -6.62
CA PHE A 156 -4.62 -1.74 -7.82
C PHE A 156 -5.20 -0.86 -8.93
N THR A 157 -4.34 -0.33 -9.79
CA THR A 157 -4.79 0.37 -10.99
C THR A 157 -5.49 -0.60 -11.95
N ASP A 158 -6.45 -0.08 -12.69
CA ASP A 158 -7.17 -0.81 -13.73
C ASP A 158 -6.27 -1.10 -14.96
N SER A 159 -6.84 -1.74 -15.99
CA SER A 159 -6.15 -2.05 -17.24
C SER A 159 -5.65 -0.83 -18.02
N GLN A 160 -6.13 0.35 -17.68
CA GLN A 160 -5.73 1.65 -18.25
C GLN A 160 -4.79 2.43 -17.34
N GLY A 161 -4.31 1.82 -16.26
CA GLY A 161 -3.43 2.46 -15.27
C GLY A 161 -4.14 3.51 -14.40
N ARG A 162 -5.48 3.53 -14.36
CA ARG A 162 -6.28 4.48 -13.58
C ARG A 162 -6.51 3.96 -12.17
N TYR A 163 -6.63 4.87 -11.22
CA TYR A 163 -7.09 4.60 -9.86
C TYR A 163 -8.18 5.59 -9.45
N PHE A 164 -8.97 5.20 -8.45
CA PHE A 164 -9.85 6.11 -7.73
C PHE A 164 -9.87 5.77 -6.25
N LEU A 165 -10.05 6.77 -5.43
CA LEU A 165 -10.20 6.63 -3.98
C LEU A 165 -11.37 7.49 -3.54
N GLU A 166 -12.38 6.89 -2.91
CA GLU A 166 -13.42 7.61 -2.19
C GLU A 166 -12.99 7.78 -0.74
N THR A 167 -12.90 9.02 -0.29
CA THR A 167 -12.48 9.33 1.08
C THR A 167 -13.10 10.67 1.52
N ILE A 168 -12.57 11.24 2.58
CA ILE A 168 -12.88 12.59 3.06
C ILE A 168 -11.62 13.46 3.01
N LEU A 169 -11.80 14.78 3.01
CA LEU A 169 -10.68 15.69 3.23
C LEU A 169 -10.12 15.46 4.65
N PRO A 170 -8.79 15.22 4.79
CA PRO A 170 -8.17 15.02 6.09
C PRO A 170 -8.15 16.32 6.89
N GLY A 171 -8.27 16.20 8.21
CA GLY A 171 -8.08 17.33 9.12
C GLY A 171 -6.61 17.58 9.47
N LEU A 172 -6.39 18.70 10.15
CA LEU A 172 -5.09 19.07 10.69
C LEU A 172 -4.86 18.35 12.03
N TYR A 173 -3.67 17.82 12.27
CA TYR A 173 -3.30 17.36 13.61
C TYR A 173 -2.16 18.19 14.23
N ALA A 174 -2.15 18.26 15.57
CA ALA A 174 -1.40 19.27 16.32
C ALA A 174 0.11 19.32 16.04
N SER A 175 0.75 18.17 15.77
CA SER A 175 2.18 18.10 15.49
C SER A 175 2.54 18.40 14.04
N ARG A 176 1.55 18.43 13.14
CA ARG A 176 1.74 18.69 11.71
C ARG A 176 0.51 19.39 11.12
N PRO A 177 0.47 20.73 11.20
CA PRO A 177 -0.69 21.51 10.77
C PRO A 177 -0.74 21.68 9.24
N ILE A 178 -0.71 20.57 8.49
CA ILE A 178 -0.86 20.53 7.04
C ILE A 178 -1.71 19.31 6.66
N GLU A 179 -2.78 19.56 5.92
CA GLU A 179 -3.65 18.51 5.40
C GLU A 179 -2.93 17.66 4.37
N HIS A 180 -2.96 16.33 4.53
CA HIS A 180 -2.30 15.43 3.61
C HIS A 180 -2.88 14.01 3.66
N ILE A 181 -2.74 13.32 2.54
CA ILE A 181 -3.03 11.90 2.41
C ILE A 181 -1.70 11.19 2.12
N HIS A 182 -1.35 10.21 2.93
CA HIS A 182 -0.20 9.35 2.67
C HIS A 182 -0.52 8.30 1.62
N VAL A 183 0.48 7.90 0.87
CA VAL A 183 0.36 6.83 -0.11
C VAL A 183 1.68 6.10 -0.32
N LYS A 184 1.60 4.78 -0.50
CA LYS A 184 2.65 3.97 -1.10
C LYS A 184 2.21 3.58 -2.51
N VAL A 185 3.11 3.69 -3.47
CA VAL A 185 2.84 3.30 -4.86
C VAL A 185 3.94 2.35 -5.31
N ARG A 186 3.54 1.20 -5.85
CA ARG A 186 4.49 0.20 -6.34
C ARG A 186 4.00 -0.38 -7.67
N PRO A 187 4.69 -0.12 -8.79
CA PRO A 187 4.39 -0.77 -10.05
C PRO A 187 4.74 -2.25 -10.00
N GLU A 188 4.10 -3.06 -10.83
CA GLU A 188 4.43 -4.47 -10.93
C GLU A 188 5.91 -4.65 -11.34
N GLY A 189 6.66 -5.40 -10.52
CA GLY A 189 8.10 -5.62 -10.73
C GLY A 189 9.01 -4.43 -10.47
N GLY A 190 8.47 -3.28 -10.02
CA GLY A 190 9.24 -2.06 -9.74
C GLY A 190 9.41 -1.75 -8.25
N ALA A 191 10.12 -0.67 -7.98
CA ALA A 191 10.37 -0.19 -6.62
C ALA A 191 9.15 0.54 -6.05
N GLU A 192 8.93 0.40 -4.73
CA GLU A 192 7.93 1.15 -3.99
C GLU A 192 8.41 2.59 -3.74
N VAL A 193 7.52 3.56 -3.93
CA VAL A 193 7.70 4.93 -3.47
C VAL A 193 6.65 5.23 -2.39
N THR A 194 7.11 5.77 -1.27
CA THR A 194 6.24 6.36 -0.24
C THR A 194 6.19 7.87 -0.48
N SER A 195 4.98 8.41 -0.52
CA SER A 195 4.75 9.83 -0.76
C SER A 195 3.57 10.36 0.04
N GLN A 196 3.24 11.64 -0.16
CA GLN A 196 2.10 12.30 0.47
C GLN A 196 1.48 13.25 -0.55
N LEU A 197 0.16 13.35 -0.55
CA LEU A 197 -0.60 14.29 -1.35
C LEU A 197 -1.03 15.47 -0.49
N TYR A 198 -0.91 16.67 -1.01
CA TYR A 198 -1.23 17.92 -0.36
C TYR A 198 -2.32 18.67 -1.11
N PHE A 199 -2.90 19.66 -0.47
CA PHE A 199 -4.04 20.40 -0.99
C PHE A 199 -3.69 21.85 -1.32
N PRO A 200 -4.50 22.55 -2.18
CA PRO A 200 -4.17 23.89 -2.68
C PRO A 200 -4.04 24.97 -1.60
N ASN A 201 -4.65 24.78 -0.41
CA ASN A 201 -4.51 25.70 0.73
C ASN A 201 -3.09 25.71 1.32
N GLN A 202 -2.33 24.61 1.18
CA GLN A 202 -0.94 24.48 1.62
C GLN A 202 -0.14 23.65 0.57
N PRO A 203 0.15 24.24 -0.62
CA PRO A 203 0.70 23.50 -1.73
C PRO A 203 2.14 23.06 -1.48
N VAL A 204 2.46 21.86 -1.98
CA VAL A 204 3.82 21.31 -2.04
C VAL A 204 4.12 20.97 -3.50
N GLU A 205 5.25 21.46 -4.00
CA GLU A 205 5.65 21.26 -5.39
C GLU A 205 5.68 19.78 -5.78
N GLY A 206 5.05 19.43 -6.90
CA GLY A 206 4.98 18.07 -7.41
C GLY A 206 4.07 17.12 -6.62
N LEU A 207 3.40 17.59 -5.54
CA LEU A 207 2.57 16.76 -4.64
C LEU A 207 1.19 17.36 -4.35
N THR A 208 0.84 18.48 -5.00
CA THR A 208 -0.44 19.15 -4.78
C THR A 208 -1.51 18.59 -5.70
N VAL A 209 -2.60 18.13 -5.11
CA VAL A 209 -3.81 17.68 -5.81
C VAL A 209 -4.51 18.86 -6.45
N THR A 210 -4.94 18.73 -7.70
CA THR A 210 -5.85 19.69 -8.31
C THR A 210 -7.27 19.37 -7.85
N LEU A 211 -7.95 20.31 -7.18
CA LEU A 211 -9.30 20.15 -6.68
C LEU A 211 -10.33 20.82 -7.58
N GLU A 212 -11.45 20.11 -7.81
CA GLU A 212 -12.65 20.61 -8.44
C GLU A 212 -13.80 20.47 -7.43
N GLU A 213 -14.47 21.57 -7.07
CA GLU A 213 -15.62 21.57 -6.20
C GLU A 213 -16.88 21.13 -6.98
N ARG A 214 -17.62 20.17 -6.43
CA ARG A 214 -18.84 19.63 -7.02
C ARG A 214 -19.97 19.59 -5.97
N GLY A 215 -20.50 20.76 -5.62
CA GLY A 215 -21.55 20.90 -4.63
C GLY A 215 -21.05 20.60 -3.21
N ASP A 216 -21.40 19.45 -2.66
CA ASP A 216 -21.05 19.03 -1.30
C ASP A 216 -19.81 18.12 -1.21
N TYR A 217 -19.13 17.90 -2.33
CA TYR A 217 -17.90 17.09 -2.39
C TYR A 217 -16.85 17.69 -3.35
N PHE A 218 -15.65 17.16 -3.30
CA PHE A 218 -14.55 17.49 -4.21
C PHE A 218 -14.17 16.31 -5.09
N VAL A 219 -13.74 16.62 -6.31
CA VAL A 219 -12.95 15.69 -7.14
C VAL A 219 -11.52 16.18 -7.14
N GLY A 220 -10.60 15.33 -6.71
CA GLY A 220 -9.17 15.58 -6.69
C GLY A 220 -8.48 14.83 -7.84
N TYR A 221 -7.63 15.50 -8.59
CA TYR A 221 -6.86 14.91 -9.68
C TYR A 221 -5.38 14.88 -9.33
N PHE A 222 -4.78 13.69 -9.40
CA PHE A 222 -3.34 13.53 -9.22
C PHE A 222 -2.81 12.32 -9.99
N ASN A 223 -1.69 12.48 -10.71
CA ASN A 223 -1.00 11.39 -11.38
C ASN A 223 0.29 11.05 -10.64
N PHE A 224 0.47 9.79 -10.30
CA PHE A 224 1.73 9.28 -9.79
C PHE A 224 2.63 8.91 -10.95
N VAL A 225 3.89 9.35 -10.92
CA VAL A 225 4.93 8.94 -11.87
C VAL A 225 5.98 8.17 -11.10
N VAL A 226 6.17 6.90 -11.44
CA VAL A 226 7.06 5.99 -10.71
C VAL A 226 8.11 5.36 -11.62
N GLN A 227 9.20 4.91 -11.03
CA GLN A 227 10.21 4.17 -11.76
C GLN A 227 9.77 2.71 -11.92
N LYS A 228 9.71 2.28 -13.17
CA LYS A 228 9.43 0.88 -13.50
C LYS A 228 10.74 0.13 -13.80
#